data_09027c0685cc86a0f42432e81bb8e033
#
_entry.id   09027c0685cc86a0f42432e81bb8e033
#
_cell.length_a   1.000
_cell.length_b   1.000
_cell.length_c   1.000
_cell.angle_alpha   90.00
_cell.angle_beta   90.00
_cell.angle_gamma   90.00
#
_symmetry.space_group_name_H-M   'P 1'
#
loop_
_entity.id
_entity.type
_entity.pdbx_description
1 polymer ?
#
loop_
_entity_poly.entity_id
_entity_poly.type
_entity_poly.pdbx_seq_one_letter_code
_entity_poly.pdbx_strand_id
1 'polypeptide(L)'
;MRGVDHTRRDAMFASPTKQRRKHRISTFVVLCFISVFLCGKTFAQESDTNAIPSPKIKFSDIVQIHGYVKNLNIVSISENPLIGNSTENFLHNRINLKITPGKGFLIGTELRTRLFYAGQTATTSTLHKNYEVDGGLVDMTANIGRSDAVLLNTTLDRLYLGWGNQKVDVRVGRQRINWGVNLAWNPNDIFNAYNFIDFDYEERPGTDAVRFQYFGKNMSGFEIAVAPREEWLESTAAVMYKMNVKGYDLQFIAGQFRDEVTAGIGWAGNLGNAGFKGEAQWFAPFEGFADSSHTVSGAISVDYAFKNSLYLNGSLLFNSNGIDDSDPTKLATFFSGTALSAKNLMPTRYNGFISASYPITPLINSSLAVIYGYGPHLLLINPSLTYSVSNSFDILLAAQLFFSEFPEITPTGISSSYQNLSNSVFLRVKWSY
;
A
#
# COMPACT_ATOMS: atom_id res chain seq x y z
N MET A 1 -46.37 16.60 58.41
CA MET A 1 -47.41 16.36 57.37
C MET A 1 -46.80 16.07 56.08
N ARG A 2 -47.01 14.84 55.55
CA ARG A 2 -47.01 14.35 54.15
C ARG A 2 -45.94 14.95 53.24
N GLY A 3 -44.87 14.31 52.77
CA GLY A 3 -44.81 12.98 52.14
C GLY A 3 -45.23 13.06 50.69
N VAL A 4 -44.32 13.08 49.74
CA VAL A 4 -44.49 12.41 48.42
C VAL A 4 -43.11 12.07 47.88
N ASP A 5 -42.93 10.78 47.76
CA ASP A 5 -41.88 10.03 47.11
C ASP A 5 -42.11 10.05 45.59
N HIS A 6 -41.06 10.35 44.78
CA HIS A 6 -41.09 10.08 43.35
C HIS A 6 -39.74 9.54 42.87
N THR A 7 -39.60 8.24 43.13
CA THR A 7 -38.71 7.39 42.34
C THR A 7 -39.20 7.34 40.90
N ARG A 8 -38.47 7.91 39.93
CA ARG A 8 -38.61 7.60 38.51
C ARG A 8 -37.37 6.91 38.01
N ARG A 9 -37.56 5.65 37.65
CA ARG A 9 -36.68 4.77 36.94
C ARG A 9 -36.41 5.35 35.55
N ASP A 10 -35.18 5.74 35.27
CA ASP A 10 -34.72 5.89 33.92
C ASP A 10 -34.27 4.55 33.38
N ALA A 11 -35.12 3.98 32.54
CA ALA A 11 -34.80 2.79 31.76
C ALA A 11 -33.77 3.18 30.70
N MET A 12 -32.51 2.78 30.88
CA MET A 12 -31.51 2.77 29.83
C MET A 12 -31.98 1.86 28.69
N PHE A 13 -32.29 2.46 27.56
CA PHE A 13 -32.38 1.73 26.30
C PHE A 13 -30.96 1.31 25.89
N ALA A 14 -30.61 0.08 26.22
CA ALA A 14 -29.50 -0.60 25.60
C ALA A 14 -29.90 -0.91 24.16
N SER A 15 -29.29 -0.25 23.20
CA SER A 15 -29.40 -0.62 21.79
C SER A 15 -28.78 -2.02 21.61
N PRO A 16 -29.43 -2.93 20.88
CA PRO A 16 -28.84 -4.23 20.61
C PRO A 16 -27.65 -4.05 19.66
N THR A 17 -26.47 -4.37 20.16
CA THR A 17 -25.29 -4.58 19.31
C THR A 17 -25.63 -5.68 18.31
N LYS A 18 -25.93 -5.26 17.07
CA LYS A 18 -26.02 -6.16 15.93
C LYS A 18 -24.67 -6.87 15.77
N GLN A 19 -24.63 -8.10 16.24
CA GLN A 19 -23.50 -9.00 15.99
C GLN A 19 -23.45 -9.23 14.47
N ARG A 20 -22.57 -8.51 13.78
CA ARG A 20 -22.33 -8.63 12.33
C ARG A 20 -21.88 -10.07 12.05
N ARG A 21 -22.74 -10.86 11.43
CA ARG A 21 -22.33 -12.13 10.81
C ARG A 21 -21.44 -11.81 9.63
N LYS A 22 -20.12 -11.79 9.84
CA LYS A 22 -19.16 -11.80 8.74
C LYS A 22 -19.38 -13.10 7.96
N HIS A 23 -19.75 -12.98 6.68
CA HIS A 23 -19.71 -14.12 5.76
C HIS A 23 -18.26 -14.54 5.58
N ARG A 24 -17.81 -15.47 6.41
CA ARG A 24 -16.53 -16.13 6.23
C ARG A 24 -16.65 -16.98 4.97
N ILE A 25 -15.94 -16.60 3.92
CA ILE A 25 -15.62 -17.55 2.84
C ILE A 25 -14.82 -18.65 3.55
N SER A 26 -15.43 -19.82 3.62
CA SER A 26 -14.95 -20.95 4.39
C SER A 26 -13.51 -21.27 4.00
N THR A 27 -12.69 -21.61 4.98
CA THR A 27 -11.33 -22.21 4.83
C THR A 27 -11.26 -23.31 3.75
N PHE A 28 -12.39 -23.84 3.33
CA PHE A 28 -12.57 -24.80 2.26
C PHE A 28 -12.14 -24.28 0.88
N VAL A 29 -12.28 -23.00 0.57
CA VAL A 29 -11.88 -22.41 -0.72
C VAL A 29 -10.34 -22.32 -0.82
N VAL A 30 -9.67 -22.05 0.29
CA VAL A 30 -8.20 -21.97 0.34
C VAL A 30 -7.59 -23.37 0.24
N LEU A 31 -8.20 -24.39 0.84
CA LEU A 31 -7.75 -25.80 0.77
C LEU A 31 -7.99 -26.43 -0.61
N CYS A 32 -9.06 -26.07 -1.33
CA CYS A 32 -9.31 -26.56 -2.69
C CYS A 32 -8.27 -26.07 -3.71
N PHE A 33 -7.68 -24.88 -3.52
CA PHE A 33 -6.61 -24.40 -4.38
C PHE A 33 -5.27 -25.15 -4.16
N ILE A 34 -5.01 -25.61 -2.95
CA ILE A 34 -3.79 -26.40 -2.64
C ILE A 34 -3.88 -27.81 -3.21
N SER A 35 -5.07 -28.40 -3.29
CA SER A 35 -5.25 -29.77 -3.79
C SER A 35 -5.17 -29.91 -5.32
N VAL A 36 -5.41 -28.85 -6.08
CA VAL A 36 -5.24 -28.84 -7.55
C VAL A 36 -3.76 -28.92 -7.97
N PHE A 37 -2.83 -28.53 -7.09
CA PHE A 37 -1.39 -28.54 -7.38
C PHE A 37 -0.72 -29.92 -7.24
N LEU A 38 -1.38 -30.90 -6.63
CA LEU A 38 -0.77 -32.23 -6.37
C LEU A 38 -1.16 -33.33 -7.38
N CYS A 39 -2.00 -33.05 -8.38
CA CYS A 39 -2.52 -34.06 -9.32
C CYS A 39 -2.06 -33.89 -10.77
N GLY A 40 -0.81 -33.45 -10.99
CA GLY A 40 -0.20 -33.35 -12.32
C GLY A 40 0.68 -34.53 -12.67
N LYS A 41 0.12 -35.72 -12.87
CA LYS A 41 0.83 -36.83 -13.53
C LYS A 41 0.26 -37.10 -14.92
N THR A 42 1.10 -36.82 -15.90
CA THR A 42 1.31 -37.45 -17.22
C THR A 42 0.12 -38.17 -17.86
N PHE A 43 -0.41 -37.58 -18.95
CA PHE A 43 -0.96 -38.31 -20.06
C PHE A 43 0.02 -38.22 -21.23
N ALA A 44 0.62 -39.33 -21.57
CA ALA A 44 1.32 -39.54 -22.84
C ALA A 44 0.27 -39.81 -23.92
N GLN A 45 0.26 -39.02 -24.98
CA GLN A 45 -0.59 -39.25 -26.15
C GLN A 45 0.29 -39.57 -27.35
N GLU A 46 0.01 -40.71 -27.98
CA GLU A 46 0.63 -41.16 -29.20
C GLU A 46 0.45 -40.16 -30.35
N SER A 47 1.48 -40.02 -31.16
CA SER A 47 1.56 -39.12 -32.30
C SER A 47 0.96 -39.73 -33.55
N ASP A 48 -0.07 -39.13 -34.10
CA ASP A 48 -0.49 -39.31 -35.49
C ASP A 48 0.26 -38.33 -36.41
N THR A 49 1.02 -38.87 -37.34
CA THR A 49 1.82 -38.14 -38.30
C THR A 49 0.98 -37.80 -39.50
N ASN A 50 0.77 -36.50 -39.78
CA ASN A 50 0.54 -35.79 -41.05
C ASN A 50 -0.43 -34.63 -40.94
N ALA A 51 -0.19 -33.68 -40.04
CA ALA A 51 -0.81 -32.35 -40.08
C ALA A 51 0.29 -31.29 -39.95
N ILE A 52 0.16 -30.20 -40.71
CA ILE A 52 0.97 -28.99 -40.55
C ILE A 52 0.90 -28.64 -39.05
N PRO A 53 2.00 -28.60 -38.31
CA PRO A 53 1.95 -28.39 -36.88
C PRO A 53 1.39 -26.98 -36.59
N SER A 54 0.12 -26.90 -36.20
CA SER A 54 -0.36 -25.76 -35.47
C SER A 54 0.57 -25.57 -34.27
N PRO A 55 1.03 -24.36 -33.94
CA PRO A 55 1.94 -24.14 -32.82
C PRO A 55 1.31 -24.75 -31.57
N LYS A 56 1.93 -25.82 -31.05
CA LYS A 56 1.49 -26.47 -29.80
C LYS A 56 1.63 -25.44 -28.70
N ILE A 57 0.54 -24.86 -28.24
CA ILE A 57 0.53 -23.96 -27.09
C ILE A 57 1.07 -24.76 -25.90
N LYS A 58 2.22 -24.38 -25.38
CA LYS A 58 2.81 -25.02 -24.20
C LYS A 58 2.03 -24.59 -22.97
N PHE A 59 1.94 -25.43 -21.95
CA PHE A 59 1.31 -25.11 -20.68
C PHE A 59 1.93 -23.86 -20.06
N SER A 60 3.24 -23.66 -20.19
CA SER A 60 3.97 -22.46 -19.75
C SER A 60 3.53 -21.17 -20.44
N ASP A 61 2.91 -21.25 -21.62
CA ASP A 61 2.42 -20.09 -22.34
C ASP A 61 1.05 -19.62 -21.78
N ILE A 62 0.33 -20.58 -21.15
CA ILE A 62 -0.98 -20.33 -20.55
C ILE A 62 -0.85 -19.99 -19.08
N VAL A 63 0.00 -20.68 -18.33
CA VAL A 63 0.13 -20.59 -16.88
C VAL A 63 1.53 -20.09 -16.51
N GLN A 64 1.59 -18.96 -15.84
CA GLN A 64 2.81 -18.39 -15.30
C GLN A 64 2.73 -18.38 -13.79
N ILE A 65 3.73 -18.97 -13.13
CA ILE A 65 3.87 -18.99 -11.68
C ILE A 65 5.23 -18.41 -11.34
N HIS A 66 5.25 -17.44 -10.46
CA HIS A 66 6.46 -16.87 -9.89
C HIS A 66 6.15 -16.36 -8.49
N GLY A 67 7.19 -16.20 -7.71
CA GLY A 67 7.01 -15.75 -6.35
C GLY A 67 8.33 -15.56 -5.63
N TYR A 68 8.23 -15.40 -4.33
CA TYR A 68 9.40 -15.31 -3.48
C TYR A 68 9.12 -15.80 -2.06
N VAL A 69 10.19 -16.18 -1.39
CA VAL A 69 10.23 -16.34 0.06
C VAL A 69 11.24 -15.34 0.60
N LYS A 70 10.85 -14.54 1.58
CA LYS A 70 11.78 -13.64 2.27
C LYS A 70 11.68 -13.79 3.77
N ASN A 71 12.81 -13.62 4.43
CA ASN A 71 12.90 -13.46 5.88
C ASN A 71 13.39 -12.05 6.16
N LEU A 72 12.68 -11.33 7.02
CA LEU A 72 13.01 -9.98 7.47
C LEU A 72 13.17 -10.00 8.98
N ASN A 73 14.36 -9.62 9.45
CA ASN A 73 14.64 -9.40 10.87
C ASN A 73 14.69 -7.89 11.11
N ILE A 74 14.02 -7.43 12.15
CA ILE A 74 13.98 -6.03 12.57
C ILE A 74 14.40 -5.97 14.03
N VAL A 75 15.33 -5.08 14.32
CA VAL A 75 15.70 -4.69 15.69
C VAL A 75 15.49 -3.19 15.78
N SER A 76 14.59 -2.78 16.67
CA SER A 76 14.28 -1.38 16.93
C SER A 76 14.65 -1.02 18.36
N ILE A 77 15.39 0.07 18.51
CA ILE A 77 15.82 0.63 19.79
C ILE A 77 15.25 2.03 19.90
N SER A 78 14.58 2.31 21.00
CA SER A 78 14.04 3.63 21.32
C SER A 78 14.42 4.02 22.74
N GLU A 79 14.87 5.25 22.91
CA GLU A 79 15.10 5.83 24.23
C GLU A 79 13.80 6.32 24.86
N ASN A 80 12.75 6.50 24.05
CA ASN A 80 11.43 6.91 24.53
C ASN A 80 10.69 5.70 25.16
N PRO A 81 10.38 5.73 26.47
CA PRO A 81 9.71 4.61 27.15
C PRO A 81 8.29 4.34 26.67
N LEU A 82 7.64 5.29 25.98
CA LEU A 82 6.32 5.11 25.39
C LEU A 82 6.37 4.25 24.11
N ILE A 83 7.52 4.18 23.45
CA ILE A 83 7.74 3.39 22.24
C ILE A 83 8.38 2.05 22.58
N GLY A 84 9.48 2.08 23.36
CA GLY A 84 10.21 0.91 23.81
C GLY A 84 11.03 0.22 22.70
N ASN A 85 11.80 -0.80 23.12
CA ASN A 85 12.59 -1.62 22.20
C ASN A 85 11.76 -2.77 21.66
N SER A 86 11.99 -3.16 20.40
CA SER A 86 11.34 -4.32 19.80
C SER A 86 12.30 -5.15 18.95
N THR A 87 12.01 -6.45 18.88
CA THR A 87 12.65 -7.36 17.93
C THR A 87 11.54 -8.13 17.22
N GLU A 88 11.59 -8.14 15.90
CA GLU A 88 10.55 -8.73 15.07
C GLU A 88 11.19 -9.59 13.99
N ASN A 89 10.56 -10.70 13.66
CA ASN A 89 10.94 -11.54 12.53
C ASN A 89 9.72 -11.84 11.69
N PHE A 90 9.84 -11.64 10.40
CA PHE A 90 8.80 -11.91 9.42
C PHE A 90 9.30 -12.93 8.40
N LEU A 91 8.67 -14.09 8.35
CA LEU A 91 8.80 -14.99 7.21
C LEU A 91 7.61 -14.76 6.29
N HIS A 92 7.89 -14.41 5.05
CA HIS A 92 6.91 -13.99 4.07
C HIS A 92 7.06 -14.82 2.79
N ASN A 93 6.00 -15.51 2.39
CA ASN A 93 5.89 -16.21 1.11
C ASN A 93 4.85 -15.51 0.24
N ARG A 94 5.17 -15.33 -1.03
CA ARG A 94 4.25 -14.84 -2.05
C ARG A 94 4.25 -15.76 -3.25
N ILE A 95 3.06 -16.07 -3.73
CA ILE A 95 2.83 -16.84 -4.95
C ILE A 95 1.97 -16.01 -5.87
N ASN A 96 2.47 -15.71 -7.06
CA ASN A 96 1.76 -15.01 -8.12
C ASN A 96 1.43 -16.01 -9.23
N LEU A 97 0.15 -16.19 -9.52
CA LEU A 97 -0.37 -17.04 -10.57
C LEU A 97 -1.08 -16.18 -11.61
N LYS A 98 -0.67 -16.32 -12.86
CA LYS A 98 -1.31 -15.68 -14.01
C LYS A 98 -1.68 -16.74 -15.03
N ILE A 99 -2.96 -16.79 -15.41
CA ILE A 99 -3.51 -17.72 -16.40
C ILE A 99 -4.04 -16.92 -17.57
N THR A 100 -3.54 -17.21 -18.78
CA THR A 100 -3.94 -16.54 -20.04
C THR A 100 -4.48 -17.59 -21.00
N PRO A 101 -5.77 -17.99 -20.89
CA PRO A 101 -6.33 -19.07 -21.68
C PRO A 101 -6.58 -18.73 -23.16
N GLY A 102 -6.18 -17.52 -23.58
CA GLY A 102 -6.37 -17.03 -24.94
C GLY A 102 -7.58 -16.12 -25.09
N LYS A 103 -7.84 -15.63 -26.32
CA LYS A 103 -8.95 -14.75 -26.68
C LYS A 103 -9.06 -13.48 -25.82
N GLY A 104 -7.93 -13.01 -25.27
CA GLY A 104 -7.87 -11.82 -24.42
C GLY A 104 -8.25 -12.04 -22.96
N PHE A 105 -8.57 -13.26 -22.52
CA PHE A 105 -8.90 -13.55 -21.13
C PHE A 105 -7.65 -13.67 -20.26
N LEU A 106 -7.78 -13.24 -19.02
CA LEU A 106 -6.75 -13.23 -18.00
C LEU A 106 -7.36 -13.56 -16.63
N ILE A 107 -6.73 -14.45 -15.90
CA ILE A 107 -6.99 -14.68 -14.46
C ILE A 107 -5.71 -14.34 -13.71
N GLY A 108 -5.79 -13.46 -12.73
CA GLY A 108 -4.68 -13.10 -11.86
C GLY A 108 -5.00 -13.44 -10.41
N THR A 109 -4.07 -14.15 -9.77
CA THR A 109 -4.18 -14.48 -8.34
C THR A 109 -2.82 -14.25 -7.68
N GLU A 110 -2.80 -13.54 -6.56
CA GLU A 110 -1.59 -13.30 -5.77
C GLU A 110 -1.90 -13.61 -4.31
N LEU A 111 -1.28 -14.67 -3.82
CA LEU A 111 -1.43 -15.17 -2.46
C LEU A 111 -0.20 -14.78 -1.65
N ARG A 112 -0.43 -14.20 -0.48
CA ARG A 112 0.60 -13.80 0.47
C ARG A 112 0.37 -14.51 1.80
N THR A 113 1.38 -15.25 2.25
CA THR A 113 1.38 -15.89 3.56
C THR A 113 2.52 -15.32 4.40
N ARG A 114 2.22 -14.88 5.61
CA ARG A 114 3.15 -14.24 6.53
C ARG A 114 3.12 -14.92 7.88
N LEU A 115 4.29 -15.29 8.38
CA LEU A 115 4.49 -15.72 9.75
C LEU A 115 5.22 -14.59 10.48
N PHE A 116 4.54 -13.97 11.41
CA PHE A 116 5.08 -12.93 12.27
C PHE A 116 5.52 -13.56 13.59
N TYR A 117 6.71 -13.23 14.02
CA TYR A 117 7.18 -13.51 15.35
C TYR A 117 7.68 -12.19 15.97
N ALA A 118 7.09 -11.80 17.08
CA ALA A 118 7.48 -10.62 17.81
C ALA A 118 8.05 -11.02 19.17
N GLY A 119 9.25 -10.54 19.46
CA GLY A 119 9.87 -10.68 20.77
C GLY A 119 9.18 -9.78 21.81
N GLN A 120 9.45 -10.05 23.05
CA GLN A 120 8.89 -9.62 24.35
C GLN A 120 8.35 -8.18 24.54
N THR A 121 7.84 -7.45 23.59
CA THR A 121 7.32 -6.10 23.79
C THR A 121 5.81 -6.01 23.59
N ALA A 122 5.17 -5.18 24.41
CA ALA A 122 3.72 -4.99 24.49
C ALA A 122 3.02 -4.52 23.21
N THR A 123 3.76 -4.23 22.16
CA THR A 123 3.30 -3.73 20.86
C THR A 123 2.77 -4.83 19.93
N THR A 124 2.97 -6.10 20.26
CA THR A 124 2.55 -7.27 19.46
C THR A 124 1.05 -7.26 19.19
N SER A 125 0.23 -6.83 20.15
CA SER A 125 -1.23 -6.78 20.01
C SER A 125 -1.70 -5.73 18.99
N THR A 126 -0.93 -4.68 18.77
CA THR A 126 -1.27 -3.59 17.83
C THR A 126 -0.88 -3.95 16.40
N LEU A 127 0.30 -4.57 16.19
CA LEU A 127 0.73 -5.09 14.89
C LEU A 127 -0.25 -6.14 14.38
N HIS A 128 -0.70 -7.06 15.25
CA HIS A 128 -1.69 -8.08 14.88
C HIS A 128 -3.00 -7.48 14.39
N LYS A 129 -3.52 -6.43 15.01
CA LYS A 129 -4.77 -5.79 14.62
C LYS A 129 -4.71 -5.22 13.20
N ASN A 130 -3.59 -4.65 12.80
CA ASN A 130 -3.43 -4.04 11.48
C ASN A 130 -3.38 -5.08 10.34
N TYR A 131 -2.95 -6.31 10.63
CA TYR A 131 -2.86 -7.39 9.65
C TYR A 131 -4.08 -8.32 9.64
N GLU A 132 -4.93 -8.26 10.66
CA GLU A 132 -6.11 -9.11 10.80
C GLU A 132 -7.32 -8.61 10.01
N VAL A 133 -7.34 -7.34 9.61
CA VAL A 133 -8.49 -6.70 8.95
C VAL A 133 -8.27 -6.63 7.45
N ASP A 134 -9.17 -7.24 6.68
CA ASP A 134 -9.27 -7.02 5.25
C ASP A 134 -10.04 -5.71 4.97
N GLY A 135 -9.40 -4.77 4.29
CA GLY A 135 -10.03 -3.52 3.90
C GLY A 135 -10.90 -3.63 2.63
N GLY A 136 -11.08 -4.83 2.04
CA GLY A 136 -11.89 -5.06 0.84
C GLY A 136 -13.39 -5.19 1.11
N LEU A 137 -14.20 -5.27 0.03
CA LEU A 137 -15.62 -5.61 0.07
C LEU A 137 -15.81 -7.07 0.53
N VAL A 138 -14.92 -7.94 0.06
CA VAL A 138 -14.89 -9.36 0.41
C VAL A 138 -13.70 -9.61 1.34
N ASP A 139 -13.94 -10.25 2.49
CA ASP A 139 -12.85 -10.66 3.38
C ASP A 139 -12.08 -11.84 2.76
N MET A 140 -10.87 -11.56 2.28
CA MET A 140 -9.95 -12.55 1.67
C MET A 140 -8.72 -12.78 2.56
N THR A 141 -8.83 -12.53 3.86
CA THR A 141 -7.78 -12.70 4.85
C THR A 141 -8.12 -13.81 5.83
N ALA A 142 -7.19 -14.72 6.06
CA ALA A 142 -7.31 -15.79 7.04
C ALA A 142 -6.17 -15.73 8.05
N ASN A 143 -6.53 -15.69 9.35
CA ASN A 143 -5.59 -15.82 10.45
C ASN A 143 -5.65 -17.27 10.95
N ILE A 144 -4.62 -18.07 10.62
CA ILE A 144 -4.62 -19.53 10.80
C ILE A 144 -4.17 -19.92 12.20
N GLY A 145 -3.24 -19.15 12.78
CA GLY A 145 -2.72 -19.37 14.14
C GLY A 145 -2.35 -18.06 14.80
N ARG A 146 -2.71 -17.93 16.08
CA ARG A 146 -2.44 -16.74 16.86
C ARG A 146 -2.02 -17.11 18.28
N SER A 147 -0.93 -16.51 18.73
CA SER A 147 -0.54 -16.44 20.15
C SER A 147 -0.05 -15.02 20.43
N ASP A 148 0.33 -14.74 21.67
CA ASP A 148 0.84 -13.41 22.03
C ASP A 148 2.13 -13.01 21.27
N ALA A 149 2.89 -14.00 20.80
CA ALA A 149 4.16 -13.79 20.10
C ALA A 149 4.12 -14.15 18.60
N VAL A 150 3.11 -14.89 18.13
CA VAL A 150 3.10 -15.46 16.77
C VAL A 150 1.77 -15.24 16.09
N LEU A 151 1.81 -14.79 14.84
CA LEU A 151 0.63 -14.72 13.96
C LEU A 151 0.96 -15.34 12.61
N LEU A 152 0.18 -16.35 12.19
CA LEU A 152 0.18 -16.85 10.82
C LEU A 152 -1.01 -16.27 10.07
N ASN A 153 -0.73 -15.39 9.13
CA ASN A 153 -1.70 -14.67 8.32
C ASN A 153 -1.56 -15.04 6.85
N THR A 154 -2.67 -15.31 6.18
CA THR A 154 -2.71 -15.54 4.73
C THR A 154 -3.75 -14.63 4.11
N THR A 155 -3.37 -13.91 3.05
CA THR A 155 -4.23 -12.94 2.36
C THR A 155 -4.14 -13.13 0.86
N LEU A 156 -5.28 -13.14 0.17
CA LEU A 156 -5.34 -12.97 -1.28
C LEU A 156 -5.25 -11.47 -1.59
N ASP A 157 -4.05 -11.01 -1.91
CA ASP A 157 -3.80 -9.60 -2.27
C ASP A 157 -4.46 -9.22 -3.58
N ARG A 158 -4.56 -10.20 -4.50
CA ARG A 158 -5.24 -10.05 -5.79
C ARG A 158 -5.95 -11.32 -6.20
N LEU A 159 -7.15 -11.14 -6.70
CA LEU A 159 -7.97 -12.17 -7.33
C LEU A 159 -8.92 -11.49 -8.31
N TYR A 160 -8.62 -11.55 -9.59
CA TYR A 160 -9.43 -10.89 -10.62
C TYR A 160 -9.52 -11.67 -11.91
N LEU A 161 -10.63 -11.45 -12.61
CA LEU A 161 -10.82 -11.83 -14.00
C LEU A 161 -10.62 -10.59 -14.88
N GLY A 162 -9.88 -10.76 -15.96
CA GLY A 162 -9.64 -9.74 -16.97
C GLY A 162 -10.02 -10.21 -18.35
N TRP A 163 -10.43 -9.28 -19.19
CA TRP A 163 -10.55 -9.45 -20.61
C TRP A 163 -10.08 -8.19 -21.32
N GLY A 164 -9.27 -8.36 -22.36
CA GLY A 164 -8.74 -7.22 -23.07
C GLY A 164 -8.35 -7.52 -24.50
N ASN A 165 -8.24 -6.43 -25.26
CA ASN A 165 -7.72 -6.40 -26.62
C ASN A 165 -6.82 -5.15 -26.78
N GLN A 166 -6.43 -4.80 -28.01
CA GLN A 166 -5.57 -3.64 -28.29
C GLN A 166 -6.17 -2.29 -27.87
N LYS A 167 -7.50 -2.19 -27.70
CA LYS A 167 -8.19 -0.92 -27.40
C LYS A 167 -8.85 -0.88 -26.04
N VAL A 168 -9.20 -2.04 -25.48
CA VAL A 168 -10.00 -2.14 -24.26
C VAL A 168 -9.37 -3.18 -23.31
N ASP A 169 -9.35 -2.87 -22.03
CA ASP A 169 -9.07 -3.82 -20.93
C ASP A 169 -10.16 -3.66 -19.86
N VAL A 170 -10.77 -4.76 -19.47
CA VAL A 170 -11.78 -4.81 -18.40
C VAL A 170 -11.35 -5.79 -17.36
N ARG A 171 -11.40 -5.41 -16.08
CA ARG A 171 -11.07 -6.29 -14.95
C ARG A 171 -12.10 -6.18 -13.86
N VAL A 172 -12.42 -7.32 -13.26
CA VAL A 172 -13.37 -7.43 -12.14
C VAL A 172 -12.74 -8.28 -11.04
N GLY A 173 -12.80 -7.80 -9.82
CA GLY A 173 -12.27 -8.46 -8.62
C GLY A 173 -11.17 -7.64 -7.94
N ARG A 174 -10.47 -8.27 -6.99
CA ARG A 174 -9.39 -7.62 -6.25
C ARG A 174 -8.18 -7.42 -7.14
N GLN A 175 -7.85 -6.16 -7.41
CA GLN A 175 -6.79 -5.76 -8.31
C GLN A 175 -6.09 -4.49 -7.82
N ARG A 176 -4.89 -4.23 -8.32
CA ARG A 176 -4.24 -2.94 -8.10
C ARG A 176 -4.72 -1.93 -9.15
N ILE A 177 -5.17 -0.78 -8.68
CA ILE A 177 -5.44 0.41 -9.49
C ILE A 177 -4.43 1.47 -9.07
N ASN A 178 -3.60 1.93 -10.00
CA ASN A 178 -2.54 2.90 -9.72
C ASN A 178 -2.64 4.06 -10.69
N TRP A 179 -3.02 5.22 -10.18
CA TRP A 179 -3.14 6.46 -10.95
C TRP A 179 -2.05 7.48 -10.63
N GLY A 180 -1.20 7.15 -9.65
CA GLY A 180 -0.05 7.98 -9.31
C GLY A 180 1.02 7.96 -10.39
N VAL A 181 1.64 9.11 -10.64
CA VAL A 181 2.75 9.31 -11.58
C VAL A 181 4.05 9.71 -10.91
N ASN A 182 4.00 10.19 -9.66
CA ASN A 182 5.16 10.57 -8.87
C ASN A 182 5.94 9.36 -8.32
N LEU A 183 7.18 9.60 -7.92
CA LEU A 183 8.05 8.56 -7.38
C LEU A 183 7.86 8.33 -5.88
N ALA A 184 7.74 9.40 -5.08
CA ALA A 184 7.60 9.29 -3.63
C ALA A 184 6.13 9.29 -3.21
N TRP A 185 5.43 10.38 -3.39
CA TRP A 185 4.05 10.54 -2.95
C TRP A 185 3.09 10.69 -4.11
N ASN A 186 1.96 10.00 -4.04
CA ASN A 186 0.98 9.91 -5.13
C ASN A 186 -0.42 10.34 -4.65
N PRO A 187 -0.72 11.64 -4.61
CA PRO A 187 -2.06 12.15 -4.29
C PRO A 187 -3.17 11.63 -5.20
N ASN A 188 -2.85 11.30 -6.45
CA ASN A 188 -3.81 10.79 -7.42
C ASN A 188 -4.11 9.28 -7.27
N ASP A 189 -3.41 8.57 -6.38
CA ASP A 189 -3.63 7.14 -6.15
C ASP A 189 -4.77 6.91 -5.13
N ILE A 190 -5.97 7.34 -5.50
CA ILE A 190 -7.15 7.37 -4.63
C ILE A 190 -7.71 5.97 -4.29
N PHE A 191 -7.36 4.93 -5.05
CA PHE A 191 -7.81 3.56 -4.82
C PHE A 191 -6.87 2.76 -3.91
N ASN A 192 -5.55 3.00 -4.02
CA ASN A 192 -4.51 2.22 -3.35
C ASN A 192 -3.37 3.12 -2.87
N ALA A 193 -3.64 3.97 -1.86
CA ALA A 193 -2.61 4.84 -1.30
C ALA A 193 -1.39 4.04 -0.81
N TYR A 194 -0.21 4.57 -1.10
CA TYR A 194 1.06 3.94 -0.75
C TYR A 194 1.54 4.41 0.62
N ASN A 195 1.91 3.46 1.47
CA ASN A 195 2.60 3.77 2.72
C ASN A 195 4.11 3.92 2.45
N PHE A 196 4.58 5.14 2.32
CA PHE A 196 5.98 5.45 2.05
C PHE A 196 6.89 5.22 3.28
N ILE A 197 6.33 5.16 4.47
CA ILE A 197 7.07 4.95 5.73
C ILE A 197 7.37 3.45 5.94
N ASP A 198 6.57 2.56 5.35
CA ASP A 198 6.78 1.11 5.44
C ASP A 198 7.93 0.70 4.50
N PHE A 199 9.07 0.42 5.09
CA PHE A 199 10.29 0.06 4.39
C PHE A 199 10.18 -1.24 3.56
N ASP A 200 9.42 -2.24 4.03
CA ASP A 200 9.27 -3.54 3.36
C ASP A 200 8.01 -3.64 2.47
N TYR A 201 7.40 -2.51 2.17
CA TYR A 201 6.18 -2.43 1.37
C TYR A 201 6.46 -2.60 -0.14
N GLU A 202 6.97 -3.79 -0.52
CA GLU A 202 7.30 -4.07 -1.92
C GLU A 202 6.07 -4.04 -2.83
N GLU A 203 4.91 -4.40 -2.30
CA GLU A 203 3.70 -4.57 -3.10
C GLU A 203 2.48 -3.90 -2.47
N ARG A 204 1.88 -2.99 -3.23
CA ARG A 204 0.67 -2.29 -2.80
C ARG A 204 -0.51 -3.26 -2.73
N PRO A 205 -1.40 -3.15 -1.72
CA PRO A 205 -2.59 -3.97 -1.60
C PRO A 205 -3.49 -3.80 -2.82
N GLY A 206 -4.34 -4.80 -3.06
CA GLY A 206 -5.41 -4.70 -4.03
C GLY A 206 -6.65 -4.01 -3.46
N THR A 207 -7.52 -3.54 -4.35
CA THR A 207 -8.88 -3.11 -4.02
C THR A 207 -9.88 -3.93 -4.82
N ASP A 208 -11.02 -4.26 -4.20
CA ASP A 208 -12.13 -4.95 -4.88
C ASP A 208 -12.81 -3.94 -5.79
N ALA A 209 -12.72 -4.14 -7.11
CA ALA A 209 -13.16 -3.14 -8.07
C ALA A 209 -13.59 -3.73 -9.42
N VAL A 210 -14.40 -2.96 -10.12
CA VAL A 210 -14.59 -3.06 -11.56
C VAL A 210 -13.79 -1.94 -12.21
N ARG A 211 -12.96 -2.29 -13.18
CA ARG A 211 -12.10 -1.38 -13.91
C ARG A 211 -12.29 -1.54 -15.41
N PHE A 212 -12.45 -0.44 -16.09
CA PHE A 212 -12.52 -0.35 -17.55
C PHE A 212 -11.47 0.62 -18.06
N GLN A 213 -10.66 0.20 -19.04
CA GLN A 213 -9.66 1.05 -19.70
C GLN A 213 -9.91 1.08 -21.20
N TYR A 214 -9.83 2.26 -21.79
CA TYR A 214 -9.82 2.47 -23.23
C TYR A 214 -8.51 3.12 -23.66
N PHE A 215 -7.85 2.50 -24.63
CA PHE A 215 -6.59 2.97 -25.23
C PHE A 215 -6.90 3.64 -26.57
N GLY A 216 -6.79 4.96 -26.59
CA GLY A 216 -6.99 5.79 -27.76
C GLY A 216 -5.75 5.90 -28.63
N LYS A 217 -5.77 6.82 -29.58
CA LYS A 217 -4.62 7.17 -30.42
C LYS A 217 -3.68 8.11 -29.65
N ASN A 218 -2.40 8.19 -30.08
CA ASN A 218 -1.41 9.15 -29.55
C ASN A 218 -1.29 9.11 -28.02
N MET A 219 -1.25 7.91 -27.43
CA MET A 219 -1.14 7.68 -25.96
C MET A 219 -2.30 8.28 -25.16
N SER A 220 -3.40 8.70 -25.81
CA SER A 220 -4.60 9.11 -25.10
C SER A 220 -5.42 7.92 -24.65
N GLY A 221 -6.22 8.10 -23.62
CA GLY A 221 -7.10 7.06 -23.14
C GLY A 221 -7.90 7.52 -21.93
N PHE A 222 -8.85 6.72 -21.56
CA PHE A 222 -9.56 6.93 -20.30
C PHE A 222 -9.70 5.63 -19.52
N GLU A 223 -9.83 5.77 -18.24
CA GLU A 223 -10.03 4.68 -17.30
C GLU A 223 -11.17 5.04 -16.36
N ILE A 224 -12.07 4.09 -16.15
CA ILE A 224 -13.16 4.17 -15.18
C ILE A 224 -12.91 3.07 -14.16
N ALA A 225 -12.96 3.40 -12.89
CA ALA A 225 -12.82 2.43 -11.82
C ALA A 225 -13.85 2.70 -10.72
N VAL A 226 -14.45 1.62 -10.23
CA VAL A 226 -15.42 1.63 -9.14
C VAL A 226 -15.01 0.57 -8.13
N ALA A 227 -14.70 1.00 -6.91
CA ALA A 227 -14.37 0.16 -5.77
C ALA A 227 -15.50 0.26 -4.75
N PRO A 228 -16.51 -0.63 -4.80
CA PRO A 228 -17.66 -0.60 -3.91
C PRO A 228 -17.27 -0.99 -2.49
N ARG A 229 -18.02 -0.49 -1.52
CA ARG A 229 -18.01 -0.86 -0.11
C ARG A 229 -19.41 -1.26 0.33
N GLU A 230 -19.55 -1.76 1.57
CA GLU A 230 -20.86 -2.10 2.14
C GLU A 230 -21.81 -0.88 2.10
N GLU A 231 -21.30 0.28 2.45
CA GLU A 231 -22.02 1.55 2.33
C GLU A 231 -21.50 2.34 1.13
N TRP A 232 -22.42 2.93 0.34
CA TRP A 232 -22.04 3.67 -0.88
C TRP A 232 -21.11 4.84 -0.58
N LEU A 233 -21.33 5.53 0.53
CA LEU A 233 -20.49 6.67 0.96
C LEU A 233 -19.07 6.26 1.41
N GLU A 234 -18.78 4.98 1.55
CA GLU A 234 -17.43 4.46 1.76
C GLU A 234 -16.75 4.05 0.45
N SER A 235 -17.51 4.03 -0.67
CA SER A 235 -17.04 3.59 -1.98
C SER A 235 -16.18 4.65 -2.65
N THR A 236 -15.31 4.21 -3.56
CA THR A 236 -14.53 5.10 -4.42
C THR A 236 -14.90 4.81 -5.87
N ALA A 237 -15.31 5.83 -6.62
CA ALA A 237 -15.67 5.70 -8.03
C ALA A 237 -15.15 6.93 -8.79
N ALA A 238 -14.35 6.72 -9.83
CA ALA A 238 -13.77 7.85 -10.54
C ALA A 238 -13.45 7.50 -12.01
N VAL A 239 -13.30 8.54 -12.81
CA VAL A 239 -12.81 8.51 -14.18
C VAL A 239 -11.49 9.27 -14.27
N MET A 240 -10.54 8.71 -15.02
CA MET A 240 -9.29 9.35 -15.37
C MET A 240 -9.20 9.44 -16.90
N TYR A 241 -8.92 10.63 -17.40
CA TYR A 241 -8.52 10.86 -18.78
C TYR A 241 -7.05 11.19 -18.85
N LYS A 242 -6.32 10.58 -19.78
CA LYS A 242 -4.91 10.86 -20.03
C LYS A 242 -4.62 11.14 -21.49
N MET A 243 -3.65 12.01 -21.71
CA MET A 243 -3.18 12.41 -23.03
C MET A 243 -1.72 12.81 -22.99
N ASN A 244 -1.03 12.65 -24.13
CA ASN A 244 0.33 13.18 -24.26
C ASN A 244 0.31 14.48 -25.07
N VAL A 245 0.92 15.53 -24.51
CA VAL A 245 1.07 16.84 -25.15
C VAL A 245 2.52 17.26 -25.09
N LYS A 246 3.17 17.38 -26.24
CA LYS A 246 4.56 17.84 -26.39
C LYS A 246 5.55 17.07 -25.50
N GLY A 247 5.35 15.75 -25.33
CA GLY A 247 6.23 14.90 -24.53
C GLY A 247 5.91 14.88 -23.04
N TYR A 248 4.83 15.55 -22.59
CA TYR A 248 4.28 15.42 -21.25
C TYR A 248 3.04 14.55 -21.27
N ASP A 249 3.02 13.53 -20.45
CA ASP A 249 1.81 12.78 -20.12
C ASP A 249 1.00 13.58 -19.10
N LEU A 250 -0.19 13.99 -19.49
CA LEU A 250 -1.13 14.71 -18.65
C LEU A 250 -2.26 13.77 -18.24
N GLN A 251 -2.73 13.89 -17.01
CA GLN A 251 -3.90 13.17 -16.52
C GLN A 251 -4.86 14.11 -15.77
N PHE A 252 -6.16 13.83 -15.93
CA PHE A 252 -7.26 14.53 -15.29
C PHE A 252 -8.16 13.48 -14.64
N ILE A 253 -8.50 13.69 -13.38
CA ILE A 253 -9.29 12.76 -12.56
C ILE A 253 -10.52 13.50 -12.05
N ALA A 254 -11.67 12.83 -12.05
CA ALA A 254 -12.87 13.33 -11.39
C ALA A 254 -13.70 12.15 -10.88
N GLY A 255 -14.34 12.32 -9.72
CA GLY A 255 -15.16 11.26 -9.14
C GLY A 255 -15.55 11.48 -7.71
N GLN A 256 -15.85 10.36 -7.06
CA GLN A 256 -16.16 10.25 -5.64
C GLN A 256 -15.03 9.50 -4.93
N PHE A 257 -14.58 10.04 -3.80
CA PHE A 257 -13.70 9.38 -2.86
C PHE A 257 -14.42 9.30 -1.51
N ARG A 258 -15.04 8.16 -1.24
CA ARG A 258 -15.91 7.97 -0.06
C ARG A 258 -17.06 8.98 -0.07
N ASP A 259 -17.26 9.71 1.01
CA ASP A 259 -18.27 10.76 1.20
C ASP A 259 -17.89 12.13 0.59
N GLU A 260 -16.93 12.15 -0.34
CA GLU A 260 -16.40 13.39 -0.91
C GLU A 260 -16.39 13.35 -2.44
N VAL A 261 -16.66 14.50 -3.06
CA VAL A 261 -16.30 14.77 -4.47
C VAL A 261 -14.79 14.95 -4.54
N THR A 262 -14.18 14.42 -5.59
CA THR A 262 -12.75 14.59 -5.81
C THR A 262 -12.43 14.94 -7.25
N ALA A 263 -11.42 15.81 -7.43
CA ALA A 263 -10.86 16.15 -8.73
C ALA A 263 -9.33 16.25 -8.65
N GLY A 264 -8.65 15.74 -9.67
CA GLY A 264 -7.19 15.69 -9.69
C GLY A 264 -6.58 15.96 -11.05
N ILE A 265 -5.35 16.41 -11.01
CA ILE A 265 -4.49 16.60 -12.17
C ILE A 265 -3.14 15.95 -11.91
N GLY A 266 -2.48 15.54 -12.98
CA GLY A 266 -1.11 15.04 -12.91
C GLY A 266 -0.38 15.25 -14.22
N TRP A 267 0.94 15.30 -14.12
CA TRP A 267 1.82 15.35 -15.29
C TRP A 267 3.11 14.58 -15.05
N ALA A 268 3.64 14.00 -16.12
CA ALA A 268 4.94 13.37 -16.13
C ALA A 268 5.65 13.71 -17.45
N GLY A 269 6.84 14.23 -17.38
CA GLY A 269 7.65 14.63 -18.52
C GLY A 269 9.08 14.92 -18.10
N ASN A 270 9.79 15.67 -18.93
CA ASN A 270 11.19 16.01 -18.69
C ASN A 270 11.43 17.53 -18.79
N LEU A 271 12.30 18.03 -17.91
CA LEU A 271 12.93 19.33 -18.00
C LEU A 271 14.40 19.12 -18.47
N GLY A 272 14.63 19.21 -19.77
CA GLY A 272 15.90 18.78 -20.34
C GLY A 272 16.15 17.29 -20.15
N ASN A 273 17.19 16.92 -19.39
CA ASN A 273 17.52 15.52 -19.07
C ASN A 273 16.99 15.06 -17.69
N ALA A 274 16.34 15.93 -16.94
CA ALA A 274 15.76 15.60 -15.66
C ALA A 274 14.28 15.22 -15.81
N GLY A 275 13.85 14.14 -15.16
CA GLY A 275 12.43 13.82 -15.02
C GLY A 275 11.73 14.88 -14.18
N PHE A 276 10.51 15.29 -14.59
CA PHE A 276 9.69 16.25 -13.87
C PHE A 276 8.26 15.78 -13.83
N LYS A 277 7.74 15.57 -12.62
CA LYS A 277 6.42 15.01 -12.37
C LYS A 277 5.70 15.80 -11.30
N GLY A 278 4.38 15.77 -11.36
CA GLY A 278 3.56 16.37 -10.32
C GLY A 278 2.14 15.85 -10.34
N GLU A 279 1.51 15.95 -9.19
CA GLU A 279 0.13 15.56 -8.94
C GLU A 279 -0.51 16.55 -7.98
N ALA A 280 -1.81 16.78 -8.16
CA ALA A 280 -2.64 17.47 -7.19
C ALA A 280 -4.02 16.86 -7.19
N GLN A 281 -4.55 16.60 -6.00
CA GLN A 281 -5.88 16.06 -5.77
C GLN A 281 -6.63 16.94 -4.76
N TRP A 282 -7.85 17.29 -5.11
CA TRP A 282 -8.77 18.05 -4.30
C TRP A 282 -9.92 17.17 -3.84
N PHE A 283 -10.37 17.38 -2.60
CA PHE A 283 -11.47 16.66 -1.99
C PHE A 283 -12.41 17.67 -1.31
N ALA A 284 -13.71 17.44 -1.46
CA ALA A 284 -14.74 18.24 -0.80
C ALA A 284 -15.92 17.36 -0.37
N PRO A 285 -16.41 17.49 0.87
CA PRO A 285 -17.55 16.72 1.35
C PRO A 285 -18.79 16.94 0.50
N PHE A 286 -19.62 15.91 0.33
CA PHE A 286 -20.93 16.04 -0.33
C PHE A 286 -21.88 16.91 0.51
N GLU A 287 -21.89 16.66 1.83
CA GLU A 287 -22.69 17.44 2.76
C GLU A 287 -21.94 18.69 3.22
N GLY A 288 -22.61 19.84 3.22
CA GLY A 288 -22.00 21.10 3.62
C GLY A 288 -20.89 21.58 2.68
N PHE A 289 -20.99 21.29 1.39
CA PHE A 289 -19.95 21.60 0.39
C PHE A 289 -19.44 23.05 0.45
N ALA A 290 -20.31 24.03 0.70
CA ALA A 290 -19.94 25.44 0.77
C ALA A 290 -19.31 25.83 2.12
N ASP A 291 -19.65 25.14 3.21
CA ASP A 291 -19.30 25.51 4.58
C ASP A 291 -18.22 24.62 5.20
N SER A 292 -17.88 23.52 4.53
CA SER A 292 -16.89 22.56 5.01
C SER A 292 -15.48 22.88 4.54
N SER A 293 -14.49 22.43 5.30
CA SER A 293 -13.09 22.55 4.89
C SER A 293 -12.76 21.57 3.77
N HIS A 294 -12.30 22.09 2.64
CA HIS A 294 -11.81 21.30 1.53
C HIS A 294 -10.38 20.83 1.80
N THR A 295 -10.03 19.63 1.33
CA THR A 295 -8.68 19.10 1.42
C THR A 295 -7.98 19.18 0.07
N VAL A 296 -6.74 19.64 0.06
CA VAL A 296 -5.85 19.59 -1.11
C VAL A 296 -4.59 18.84 -0.73
N SER A 297 -4.24 17.83 -1.54
CA SER A 297 -2.96 17.14 -1.45
C SER A 297 -2.25 17.29 -2.78
N GLY A 298 -0.99 17.74 -2.78
CA GLY A 298 -0.22 17.96 -3.99
C GLY A 298 1.25 17.57 -3.81
N ALA A 299 1.84 16.95 -4.83
CA ALA A 299 3.24 16.55 -4.82
C ALA A 299 3.92 16.88 -6.14
N ILE A 300 5.17 17.32 -6.06
CA ILE A 300 6.05 17.50 -7.22
C ILE A 300 7.35 16.74 -7.00
N SER A 301 7.94 16.23 -8.07
CA SER A 301 9.24 15.55 -8.01
C SER A 301 10.11 15.85 -9.23
N VAL A 302 11.40 15.85 -8.98
CA VAL A 302 12.45 15.94 -9.99
C VAL A 302 13.41 14.80 -9.77
N ASP A 303 13.79 14.11 -10.84
CA ASP A 303 14.76 13.03 -10.79
C ASP A 303 15.81 13.16 -11.90
N TYR A 304 17.03 12.71 -11.61
CA TYR A 304 18.14 12.77 -12.55
C TYR A 304 19.09 11.58 -12.40
N ALA A 305 19.39 10.94 -13.53
CA ALA A 305 20.40 9.90 -13.61
C ALA A 305 21.71 10.47 -14.21
N PHE A 306 22.75 10.50 -13.42
CA PHE A 306 24.08 10.97 -13.83
C PHE A 306 24.82 9.91 -14.68
N LYS A 307 25.79 10.34 -15.47
CA LYS A 307 26.61 9.44 -16.31
C LYS A 307 27.40 8.39 -15.51
N ASN A 308 27.72 8.66 -14.26
CA ASN A 308 28.37 7.73 -13.34
C ASN A 308 27.41 6.78 -12.63
N SER A 309 26.17 6.68 -13.11
CA SER A 309 25.08 5.86 -12.52
C SER A 309 24.56 6.33 -11.16
N LEU A 310 24.98 7.49 -10.65
CA LEU A 310 24.33 8.10 -9.51
C LEU A 310 22.92 8.54 -9.95
N TYR A 311 21.89 8.11 -9.20
CA TYR A 311 20.51 8.54 -9.38
C TYR A 311 20.08 9.38 -8.19
N LEU A 312 19.59 10.58 -8.45
CA LEU A 312 19.02 11.48 -7.44
C LEU A 312 17.54 11.70 -7.71
N ASN A 313 16.76 11.74 -6.65
CA ASN A 313 15.35 12.13 -6.68
C ASN A 313 15.07 13.10 -5.52
N GLY A 314 14.38 14.18 -5.83
CA GLY A 314 13.84 15.13 -4.86
C GLY A 314 12.34 15.29 -5.05
N SER A 315 11.57 15.35 -3.95
CA SER A 315 10.12 15.54 -3.98
C SER A 315 9.67 16.48 -2.86
N LEU A 316 8.59 17.21 -3.12
CA LEU A 316 7.87 18.02 -2.14
C LEU A 316 6.42 17.55 -2.10
N LEU A 317 5.85 17.46 -0.89
CA LEU A 317 4.43 17.16 -0.66
C LEU A 317 3.81 18.28 0.18
N PHE A 318 2.67 18.75 -0.27
CA PHE A 318 1.75 19.60 0.46
C PHE A 318 0.46 18.86 0.79
N ASN A 319 0.00 18.98 2.03
CA ASN A 319 -1.29 18.45 2.49
C ASN A 319 -1.97 19.50 3.36
N SER A 320 -3.09 20.05 2.91
CA SER A 320 -3.79 21.13 3.62
C SER A 320 -4.26 20.72 5.02
N ASN A 321 -4.55 19.44 5.26
CA ASN A 321 -4.98 18.91 6.55
C ASN A 321 -3.83 18.38 7.42
N GLY A 322 -2.58 18.51 6.95
CA GLY A 322 -1.43 18.07 7.71
C GLY A 322 -1.12 18.96 8.89
N ILE A 323 -0.39 18.44 9.85
CA ILE A 323 0.12 19.12 11.04
C ILE A 323 1.14 20.17 10.60
N ASP A 324 1.02 21.40 11.07
CA ASP A 324 1.93 22.53 10.77
C ASP A 324 2.50 23.20 12.01
N ASP A 325 2.16 22.70 13.19
CA ASP A 325 2.64 23.15 14.49
C ASP A 325 3.40 22.04 15.23
N SER A 326 4.02 22.39 16.33
CA SER A 326 4.79 21.48 17.20
C SER A 326 3.93 20.85 18.29
N ASP A 327 2.60 20.74 18.13
CA ASP A 327 1.76 20.06 19.11
C ASP A 327 2.07 18.54 19.13
N PRO A 328 2.67 18.04 20.22
CA PRO A 328 3.13 16.66 20.26
C PRO A 328 1.98 15.64 20.26
N THR A 329 0.79 16.05 20.68
CA THR A 329 -0.38 15.16 20.76
C THR A 329 -0.95 14.83 19.38
N LYS A 330 -0.84 15.74 18.42
CA LYS A 330 -1.33 15.55 17.05
C LYS A 330 -0.55 14.45 16.32
N LEU A 331 0.78 14.45 16.43
CA LEU A 331 1.63 13.44 15.81
C LEU A 331 1.38 12.04 16.42
N ALA A 332 1.30 11.97 17.76
CA ALA A 332 0.97 10.73 18.45
C ALA A 332 -0.42 10.19 18.06
N THR A 333 -1.41 11.07 17.92
CA THR A 333 -2.75 10.72 17.46
C THR A 333 -2.74 10.20 16.03
N PHE A 334 -1.97 10.80 15.13
CA PHE A 334 -1.83 10.34 13.76
C PHE A 334 -1.29 8.89 13.71
N PHE A 335 -0.19 8.60 14.41
CA PHE A 335 0.39 7.25 14.42
C PHE A 335 -0.47 6.20 15.14
N SER A 336 -1.33 6.60 16.05
CA SER A 336 -2.19 5.67 16.81
C SER A 336 -3.48 5.25 16.09
N GLY A 337 -3.95 6.00 15.09
CA GLY A 337 -5.28 5.71 14.54
C GLY A 337 -5.59 6.19 13.13
N THR A 338 -4.72 6.96 12.48
CA THR A 338 -5.02 7.49 11.15
C THR A 338 -4.54 6.55 10.05
N ALA A 339 -5.46 5.99 9.28
CA ALA A 339 -5.10 5.22 8.09
C ALA A 339 -4.56 6.15 6.99
N LEU A 340 -3.43 5.78 6.39
CA LEU A 340 -2.88 6.50 5.23
C LEU A 340 -3.84 6.41 4.04
N SER A 341 -4.01 7.53 3.36
CA SER A 341 -4.87 7.67 2.17
C SER A 341 -4.32 8.74 1.24
N ALA A 342 -4.90 8.91 0.07
CA ALA A 342 -4.55 9.99 -0.86
C ALA A 342 -4.66 11.40 -0.24
N LYS A 343 -5.49 11.57 0.81
CA LYS A 343 -5.66 12.83 1.55
C LYS A 343 -4.56 13.09 2.59
N ASN A 344 -3.91 12.04 3.10
CA ASN A 344 -2.96 12.11 4.21
C ASN A 344 -1.82 11.13 4.00
N LEU A 345 -1.01 11.37 2.98
CA LEU A 345 0.18 10.56 2.66
C LEU A 345 1.32 10.73 3.67
N MET A 346 1.31 11.83 4.43
CA MET A 346 2.23 12.14 5.53
C MET A 346 1.47 12.85 6.65
N PRO A 347 1.90 12.75 7.92
CA PRO A 347 1.24 13.45 9.02
C PRO A 347 1.34 14.98 8.93
N THR A 348 2.41 15.49 8.34
CA THR A 348 2.75 16.93 8.30
C THR A 348 2.24 17.61 7.03
N ARG A 349 1.95 18.91 7.12
CA ARG A 349 1.44 19.73 6.02
C ARG A 349 2.46 19.91 4.90
N TYR A 350 3.70 20.16 5.24
CA TYR A 350 4.80 20.37 4.30
C TYR A 350 5.86 19.31 4.50
N ASN A 351 6.18 18.58 3.45
CA ASN A 351 7.17 17.51 3.51
C ASN A 351 8.16 17.61 2.36
N GLY A 352 9.42 17.37 2.66
CA GLY A 352 10.51 17.24 1.70
C GLY A 352 11.06 15.82 1.69
N PHE A 353 11.41 15.33 0.53
CA PHE A 353 12.07 14.05 0.33
C PHE A 353 13.25 14.22 -0.61
N ILE A 354 14.35 13.61 -0.27
CA ILE A 354 15.49 13.45 -1.17
C ILE A 354 16.02 12.03 -1.06
N SER A 355 16.37 11.43 -2.19
CA SER A 355 17.06 10.14 -2.23
C SER A 355 18.19 10.13 -3.21
N ALA A 356 19.23 9.37 -2.87
CA ALA A 356 20.37 9.07 -3.72
C ALA A 356 20.53 7.55 -3.81
N SER A 357 20.76 7.03 -5.01
CA SER A 357 21.06 5.61 -5.25
C SER A 357 22.29 5.49 -6.14
N TYR A 358 23.21 4.61 -5.76
CA TYR A 358 24.46 4.40 -6.47
C TYR A 358 24.86 2.91 -6.50
N PRO A 359 25.04 2.31 -7.67
CA PRO A 359 25.59 0.97 -7.81
C PRO A 359 27.09 1.00 -7.55
N ILE A 360 27.53 0.57 -6.36
CA ILE A 360 28.96 0.46 -6.00
C ILE A 360 29.64 -0.55 -6.92
N THR A 361 28.95 -1.65 -7.18
CA THR A 361 29.29 -2.68 -8.18
C THR A 361 28.01 -3.12 -8.88
N PRO A 362 28.07 -3.89 -9.99
CA PRO A 362 26.84 -4.47 -10.59
C PRO A 362 26.01 -5.33 -9.65
N LEU A 363 26.61 -5.86 -8.58
CA LEU A 363 25.93 -6.71 -7.59
C LEU A 363 25.56 -5.98 -6.29
N ILE A 364 26.17 -4.80 -6.05
CA ILE A 364 25.97 -4.05 -4.81
C ILE A 364 25.40 -2.68 -5.12
N ASN A 365 24.18 -2.43 -4.67
CA ASN A 365 23.56 -1.11 -4.77
C ASN A 365 23.41 -0.49 -3.37
N SER A 366 23.82 0.78 -3.24
CA SER A 366 23.63 1.58 -2.05
C SER A 366 22.57 2.64 -2.27
N SER A 367 21.76 2.94 -1.26
CA SER A 367 20.85 4.08 -1.31
C SER A 367 20.73 4.77 0.04
N LEU A 368 20.41 6.05 -0.02
CA LEU A 368 20.10 6.89 1.13
C LEU A 368 18.82 7.66 0.79
N ALA A 369 17.84 7.58 1.66
CA ALA A 369 16.62 8.39 1.56
C ALA A 369 16.44 9.20 2.83
N VAL A 370 16.03 10.46 2.69
CA VAL A 370 15.74 11.37 3.80
C VAL A 370 14.38 12.01 3.57
N ILE A 371 13.54 11.98 4.59
CA ILE A 371 12.25 12.67 4.64
C ILE A 371 12.30 13.69 5.77
N TYR A 372 11.82 14.89 5.49
CA TYR A 372 11.63 15.92 6.49
C TYR A 372 10.19 16.43 6.45
N GLY A 373 9.52 16.47 7.62
CA GLY A 373 8.18 17.04 7.82
C GLY A 373 8.24 18.26 8.72
N TYR A 374 7.74 19.40 8.23
CA TYR A 374 7.69 20.66 8.97
C TYR A 374 6.59 20.64 10.04
N GLY A 375 6.75 21.40 11.10
CA GLY A 375 5.89 21.49 12.29
C GLY A 375 6.52 20.71 13.43
N PRO A 376 6.26 19.42 13.58
CA PRO A 376 6.88 18.58 14.61
C PRO A 376 8.34 18.18 14.27
N HIS A 377 8.96 18.80 13.29
CA HIS A 377 10.33 18.54 12.84
C HIS A 377 10.64 17.05 12.63
N LEU A 378 9.68 16.34 11.97
CA LEU A 378 9.83 14.93 11.66
C LEU A 378 10.99 14.72 10.70
N LEU A 379 11.98 13.91 11.09
CA LEU A 379 13.12 13.55 10.26
C LEU A 379 13.27 12.03 10.23
N LEU A 380 13.24 11.48 9.02
CA LEU A 380 13.44 10.06 8.77
C LEU A 380 14.63 9.87 7.84
N ILE A 381 15.62 9.07 8.25
CA ILE A 381 16.84 8.79 7.47
C ILE A 381 16.91 7.29 7.23
N ASN A 382 16.94 6.87 5.95
CA ASN A 382 16.95 5.46 5.54
C ASN A 382 18.17 5.15 4.67
N PRO A 383 19.35 4.81 5.23
CA PRO A 383 20.42 4.20 4.45
C PRO A 383 20.13 2.73 4.18
N SER A 384 20.48 2.24 2.99
CA SER A 384 20.37 0.83 2.65
C SER A 384 21.46 0.34 1.71
N LEU A 385 21.76 -0.97 1.80
CA LEU A 385 22.71 -1.68 0.96
C LEU A 385 22.06 -2.99 0.50
N THR A 386 21.93 -3.17 -0.79
CA THR A 386 21.42 -4.42 -1.40
C THR A 386 22.54 -5.15 -2.07
N TYR A 387 22.68 -6.45 -1.79
CA TYR A 387 23.64 -7.34 -2.43
C TYR A 387 22.90 -8.47 -3.14
N SER A 388 22.99 -8.50 -4.46
CA SER A 388 22.48 -9.59 -5.32
C SER A 388 23.48 -10.73 -5.36
N VAL A 389 23.26 -11.76 -4.54
CA VAL A 389 24.14 -12.93 -4.45
C VAL A 389 24.05 -13.77 -5.71
N SER A 390 22.84 -13.85 -6.30
CA SER A 390 22.56 -14.52 -7.56
C SER A 390 21.34 -13.89 -8.23
N ASN A 391 20.95 -14.35 -9.41
CA ASN A 391 19.75 -13.86 -10.11
C ASN A 391 18.45 -14.07 -9.31
N SER A 392 18.45 -14.97 -8.33
CA SER A 392 17.28 -15.34 -7.54
C SER A 392 17.43 -15.06 -6.05
N PHE A 393 18.58 -14.53 -5.60
CA PHE A 393 18.88 -14.41 -4.18
C PHE A 393 19.49 -13.07 -3.84
N ASP A 394 18.78 -12.30 -3.02
CA ASP A 394 19.16 -10.94 -2.58
C ASP A 394 19.25 -10.85 -1.06
N ILE A 395 20.23 -10.10 -0.59
CA ILE A 395 20.37 -9.69 0.81
C ILE A 395 20.27 -8.17 0.87
N LEU A 396 19.48 -7.65 1.81
CA LEU A 396 19.35 -6.23 2.07
C LEU A 396 19.67 -5.95 3.53
N LEU A 397 20.58 -5.01 3.75
CA LEU A 397 20.83 -4.39 5.05
C LEU A 397 20.36 -2.94 4.97
N ALA A 398 19.51 -2.52 5.90
CA ALA A 398 19.04 -1.14 5.97
C ALA A 398 18.92 -0.67 7.40
N ALA A 399 18.87 0.64 7.57
CA ALA A 399 18.52 1.25 8.85
C ALA A 399 17.43 2.32 8.62
N GLN A 400 16.69 2.61 9.68
CA GLN A 400 15.73 3.69 9.73
C GLN A 400 15.95 4.45 11.04
N LEU A 401 16.34 5.71 10.92
CA LEU A 401 16.55 6.61 12.04
C LEU A 401 15.41 7.61 12.06
N PHE A 402 14.64 7.64 13.13
CA PHE A 402 13.43 8.45 13.22
C PHE A 402 13.52 9.45 14.36
N PHE A 403 13.46 10.74 14.04
CA PHE A 403 13.48 11.85 14.96
C PHE A 403 12.25 12.73 14.79
N SER A 404 11.74 13.27 15.89
CA SER A 404 10.65 14.25 15.86
C SER A 404 10.50 14.92 17.21
N GLU A 405 9.77 16.03 17.28
CA GLU A 405 9.17 16.50 18.52
C GLU A 405 8.05 15.53 18.91
N PHE A 406 8.13 15.01 20.15
CA PHE A 406 7.22 13.99 20.65
C PHE A 406 6.92 14.21 22.13
N PRO A 407 5.74 13.76 22.64
CA PRO A 407 5.42 13.90 24.06
C PRO A 407 6.45 13.25 24.95
N GLU A 408 6.85 13.98 25.98
CA GLU A 408 7.71 13.51 27.07
C GLU A 408 6.99 13.71 28.41
N ILE A 409 6.96 12.66 29.22
CA ILE A 409 6.38 12.71 30.56
C ILE A 409 7.41 13.31 31.51
N THR A 410 7.13 14.51 32.03
CA THR A 410 7.96 15.18 33.01
C THR A 410 7.27 15.21 34.38
N PRO A 411 8.01 15.45 35.47
CA PRO A 411 7.39 15.58 36.79
C PRO A 411 6.34 16.68 36.93
N THR A 412 6.37 17.68 36.01
CA THR A 412 5.45 18.81 35.98
C THR A 412 4.29 18.64 34.97
N GLY A 413 4.26 17.53 34.23
CA GLY A 413 3.22 17.24 33.22
C GLY A 413 3.80 16.70 31.92
N ILE A 414 3.06 16.87 30.83
CA ILE A 414 3.52 16.49 29.48
C ILE A 414 4.15 17.72 28.84
N SER A 415 5.40 17.59 28.39
CA SER A 415 6.11 18.56 27.56
C SER A 415 6.41 17.96 26.19
N SER A 416 6.94 18.75 25.27
CA SER A 416 7.50 18.30 24.00
C SER A 416 9.00 18.48 23.98
N SER A 417 9.71 17.49 23.48
CA SER A 417 11.13 17.61 23.18
C SER A 417 11.45 16.97 21.83
N TYR A 418 12.46 17.51 21.15
CA TYR A 418 12.99 16.88 19.93
C TYR A 418 13.86 15.71 20.35
N GLN A 419 13.49 14.52 19.92
CA GLN A 419 14.13 13.28 20.37
C GLN A 419 14.24 12.25 19.25
N ASN A 420 15.13 11.31 19.44
CA ASN A 420 15.18 10.09 18.65
C ASN A 420 14.05 9.17 19.10
N LEU A 421 13.07 8.94 18.22
CA LEU A 421 11.92 8.08 18.50
C LEU A 421 12.25 6.60 18.32
N SER A 422 13.05 6.26 17.30
CA SER A 422 13.43 4.88 17.03
C SER A 422 14.63 4.81 16.09
N ASN A 423 15.53 3.87 16.40
CA ASN A 423 16.60 3.42 15.52
C ASN A 423 16.32 1.95 15.16
N SER A 424 15.94 1.68 13.93
CA SER A 424 15.64 0.33 13.47
C SER A 424 16.69 -0.14 12.48
N VAL A 425 17.13 -1.38 12.63
CA VAL A 425 18.02 -2.08 11.68
C VAL A 425 17.26 -3.25 11.10
N PHE A 426 17.34 -3.39 9.78
CA PHE A 426 16.64 -4.39 8.98
C PHE A 426 17.65 -5.28 8.27
N LEU A 427 17.50 -6.59 8.43
CA LEU A 427 18.20 -7.58 7.62
C LEU A 427 17.18 -8.43 6.89
N ARG A 428 17.15 -8.33 5.55
CA ARG A 428 16.26 -9.10 4.69
C ARG A 428 17.07 -10.05 3.83
N VAL A 429 16.62 -11.30 3.78
CA VAL A 429 17.09 -12.32 2.85
C VAL A 429 15.90 -12.73 1.99
N LYS A 430 16.04 -12.67 0.67
CA LYS A 430 14.95 -12.96 -0.29
C LYS A 430 15.42 -13.93 -1.36
N TRP A 431 14.61 -14.97 -1.58
CA TRP A 431 14.75 -15.90 -2.69
C TRP A 431 13.54 -15.83 -3.60
N SER A 432 13.77 -15.55 -4.89
CA SER A 432 12.75 -15.44 -5.93
C SER A 432 12.79 -16.67 -6.85
N TYR A 433 11.62 -17.17 -7.26
CA TYR A 433 11.46 -18.36 -8.11
C TYR A 433 10.45 -18.16 -9.24
#